data_894b58ac2ce854e6033f1d684cfa8443
#
_entry.id   894b58ac2ce854e6033f1d684cfa8443
#
_cell.length_a   1.000
_cell.length_b   1.000
_cell.length_c   1.000
_cell.angle_alpha   90.00
_cell.angle_beta   90.00
_cell.angle_gamma   90.00
#
_symmetry.space_group_name_H-M   'P 1'
#
loop_
_entity.id
_entity.type
_entity.pdbx_description
1 polymer ?
#
loop_
_entity_poly.entity_id
_entity_poly.type
_entity_poly.pdbx_seq_one_letter_code
_entity_poly.pdbx_strand_id
1 'polypeptide(L)'
;MKISYAYRRTAFYPYQGGTGWELPPAEVRRPWLRLVRQLGFEGIEVGLRQGIEHDEHALRELGRELADEGVPCVVIRGGGGFASPRVIASNQRRVREAVQAAAWIGANLVNMTVGVPPSDPHGPGAGGVGERVSQGGSRTASEADFEITAKYLREAATVAADMGVEIAIEMHQHSIADNSWSCLHLLELIDRPNVGVNPDLGNLYWTYEEPEESTEACIVKLAPKAKYWHCKQLRRVHVPELHKAYFLKVPLPDGEIDYRFAIAAMVDAGYQGYLAIEGVREGDQLSADGRSVAYCRQILKELGQA
;
A
#
# COMPACT_ATOMS: atom_id res chain seq x y z
N MET A 1 12.98 -12.03 -3.24
CA MET A 1 11.75 -11.32 -2.79
C MET A 1 10.72 -12.32 -2.30
N LYS A 2 9.94 -11.95 -1.26
CA LYS A 2 8.80 -12.72 -0.75
C LYS A 2 7.49 -12.15 -1.28
N ILE A 3 6.41 -12.92 -1.23
CA ILE A 3 5.08 -12.46 -1.67
C ILE A 3 4.16 -12.35 -0.46
N SER A 4 3.56 -11.17 -0.26
CA SER A 4 2.58 -10.94 0.80
C SER A 4 1.20 -10.61 0.25
N TYR A 5 0.20 -10.84 1.07
CA TYR A 5 -1.18 -10.51 0.75
C TYR A 5 -1.54 -9.16 1.35
N ALA A 6 -1.79 -8.16 0.52
CA ALA A 6 -2.34 -6.89 0.95
C ALA A 6 -3.85 -7.04 1.13
N TYR A 7 -4.26 -7.40 2.33
CA TYR A 7 -5.62 -7.82 2.66
C TYR A 7 -6.69 -6.78 2.31
N ARG A 8 -7.69 -7.20 1.54
CA ARG A 8 -8.81 -6.36 1.05
C ARG A 8 -10.16 -7.10 0.99
N ARG A 9 -10.25 -8.28 1.57
CA ARG A 9 -11.43 -9.14 1.43
C ARG A 9 -12.53 -8.77 2.43
N THR A 10 -13.79 -8.82 1.99
CA THR A 10 -14.96 -8.47 2.82
C THR A 10 -15.92 -9.64 3.06
N ALA A 11 -15.81 -10.71 2.28
CA ALA A 11 -16.73 -11.85 2.39
C ALA A 11 -15.98 -13.18 2.40
N PHE A 12 -16.41 -14.08 3.29
CA PHE A 12 -15.89 -15.45 3.45
C PHE A 12 -17.06 -16.35 3.72
N TYR A 13 -17.44 -17.18 2.77
CA TYR A 13 -18.60 -18.07 3.01
C TYR A 13 -18.41 -18.93 4.25
N PRO A 14 -19.40 -19.05 5.15
CA PRO A 14 -20.72 -18.36 5.14
C PRO A 14 -20.69 -16.93 5.72
N TYR A 15 -19.55 -16.44 6.21
CA TYR A 15 -19.40 -15.12 6.81
C TYR A 15 -19.50 -14.01 5.76
N GLN A 16 -20.38 -13.07 6.00
CA GLN A 16 -20.54 -11.86 5.21
C GLN A 16 -20.53 -10.66 6.15
N GLY A 17 -19.46 -9.91 6.15
CA GLY A 17 -19.36 -8.75 7.03
C GLY A 17 -17.97 -8.15 7.07
N GLY A 18 -17.87 -7.03 7.75
CA GLY A 18 -16.64 -6.27 7.84
C GLY A 18 -16.45 -5.30 6.65
N THR A 19 -15.39 -4.53 6.75
CA THR A 19 -15.01 -3.50 5.77
C THR A 19 -13.78 -4.04 5.08
N GLY A 20 -13.43 -4.84 4.43
CA GLY A 20 -12.16 -5.25 3.80
C GLY A 20 -10.85 -4.89 4.53
N TRP A 21 -10.96 -4.29 5.71
CA TRP A 21 -9.87 -3.88 6.60
C TRP A 21 -9.85 -4.70 7.89
N GLU A 22 -10.94 -5.41 8.17
CA GLU A 22 -11.12 -6.23 9.38
C GLU A 22 -10.96 -7.70 9.02
N LEU A 23 -10.14 -8.39 9.78
CA LEU A 23 -10.06 -9.83 9.69
C LEU A 23 -11.34 -10.45 10.26
N PRO A 24 -11.87 -11.52 9.64
CA PRO A 24 -13.03 -12.24 10.18
C PRO A 24 -12.69 -12.95 11.49
N PRO A 25 -13.70 -13.46 12.23
CA PRO A 25 -13.49 -14.29 13.40
C PRO A 25 -12.56 -15.48 13.13
N ALA A 26 -11.85 -15.95 14.15
CA ALA A 26 -10.80 -16.96 14.02
C ALA A 26 -11.26 -18.26 13.34
N GLU A 27 -12.49 -18.71 13.60
CA GLU A 27 -13.06 -19.90 12.99
C GLU A 27 -13.25 -19.81 11.47
N VAL A 28 -13.39 -18.59 10.94
CA VAL A 28 -13.45 -18.30 9.51
C VAL A 28 -12.06 -17.97 8.96
N ARG A 29 -11.28 -17.21 9.72
CA ARG A 29 -9.98 -16.72 9.33
C ARG A 29 -8.94 -17.82 9.13
N ARG A 30 -8.83 -18.77 10.07
CA ARG A 30 -7.81 -19.82 10.01
C ARG A 30 -7.91 -20.72 8.78
N PRO A 31 -9.08 -21.28 8.42
CA PRO A 31 -9.20 -22.04 7.17
C PRO A 31 -8.81 -21.22 5.93
N TRP A 32 -9.18 -19.95 5.91
CA TRP A 32 -8.84 -19.07 4.80
C TRP A 32 -7.34 -18.76 4.74
N LEU A 33 -6.65 -18.53 5.87
CA LEU A 33 -5.20 -18.32 5.91
C LEU A 33 -4.44 -19.53 5.33
N ARG A 34 -4.92 -20.75 5.58
CA ARG A 34 -4.34 -21.96 4.98
C ARG A 34 -4.46 -21.97 3.47
N LEU A 35 -5.59 -21.52 2.92
CA LEU A 35 -5.76 -21.38 1.48
C LEU A 35 -4.80 -20.30 0.92
N VAL A 36 -4.70 -19.16 1.57
CA VAL A 36 -3.77 -18.07 1.20
C VAL A 36 -2.33 -18.60 1.19
N ARG A 37 -1.92 -19.34 2.22
CA ARG A 37 -0.61 -19.99 2.26
C ARG A 37 -0.40 -20.99 1.11
N GLN A 38 -1.42 -21.81 0.81
CA GLN A 38 -1.34 -22.78 -0.30
C GLN A 38 -1.19 -22.12 -1.66
N LEU A 39 -1.72 -20.90 -1.84
CA LEU A 39 -1.49 -20.09 -3.03
C LEU A 39 -0.05 -19.56 -3.13
N GLY A 40 0.75 -19.64 -2.06
CA GLY A 40 2.16 -19.23 -2.05
C GLY A 40 2.42 -17.86 -1.44
N PHE A 41 1.48 -17.30 -0.68
CA PHE A 41 1.74 -16.12 0.13
C PHE A 41 2.56 -16.46 1.38
N GLU A 42 3.51 -15.58 1.72
CA GLU A 42 4.48 -15.75 2.81
C GLU A 42 4.31 -14.70 3.92
N GLY A 43 3.30 -13.87 3.81
CA GLY A 43 2.95 -12.86 4.80
C GLY A 43 1.65 -12.14 4.44
N ILE A 44 1.14 -11.38 5.40
CA ILE A 44 -0.09 -10.60 5.23
C ILE A 44 0.11 -9.18 5.75
N GLU A 45 -0.46 -8.22 5.04
CA GLU A 45 -0.66 -6.86 5.50
C GLU A 45 -2.04 -6.75 6.14
N VAL A 46 -2.11 -6.18 7.33
CA VAL A 46 -3.34 -5.94 8.05
C VAL A 46 -3.58 -4.45 8.22
N GLY A 47 -4.80 -3.99 7.91
CA GLY A 47 -5.22 -2.62 8.17
C GLY A 47 -5.69 -2.46 9.61
N LEU A 48 -5.31 -1.36 10.23
CA LEU A 48 -5.89 -0.95 11.50
C LEU A 48 -7.05 0.00 11.25
N ARG A 49 -8.17 -0.29 11.85
CA ARG A 49 -9.35 0.56 11.77
C ARG A 49 -9.18 1.78 12.67
N GLN A 50 -9.71 2.93 12.24
CA GLN A 50 -9.80 4.11 13.10
C GLN A 50 -10.68 3.82 14.32
N GLY A 51 -10.22 4.22 15.52
CA GLY A 51 -11.01 4.14 16.74
C GLY A 51 -11.10 2.77 17.39
N ILE A 52 -10.34 1.79 16.94
CA ILE A 52 -10.14 0.55 17.70
C ILE A 52 -9.06 0.82 18.73
N GLU A 53 -9.40 0.67 19.99
CA GLU A 53 -8.39 0.51 21.04
C GLU A 53 -7.59 -0.76 20.73
N HIS A 54 -6.30 -0.59 20.51
CA HIS A 54 -5.41 -1.71 20.22
C HIS A 54 -4.95 -2.29 21.55
N ASP A 55 -5.57 -3.38 21.94
CA ASP A 55 -5.13 -4.19 23.06
C ASP A 55 -3.85 -4.94 22.68
N GLU A 56 -2.77 -4.71 23.41
CA GLU A 56 -1.49 -5.38 23.20
C GLU A 56 -1.62 -6.91 23.24
N HIS A 57 -2.38 -7.45 24.19
CA HIS A 57 -2.55 -8.89 24.34
C HIS A 57 -3.23 -9.47 23.09
N ALA A 58 -4.32 -8.86 22.65
CA ALA A 58 -5.07 -9.31 21.47
C ALA A 58 -4.23 -9.23 20.20
N LEU A 59 -3.43 -8.17 20.02
CA LEU A 59 -2.54 -8.05 18.85
C LEU A 59 -1.39 -9.06 18.89
N ARG A 60 -0.80 -9.34 20.04
CA ARG A 60 0.21 -10.40 20.19
C ARG A 60 -0.36 -11.78 19.94
N GLU A 61 -1.60 -12.06 20.37
CA GLU A 61 -2.27 -13.33 20.06
C GLU A 61 -2.59 -13.47 18.58
N LEU A 62 -3.10 -12.40 17.94
CA LEU A 62 -3.33 -12.39 16.51
C LEU A 62 -2.03 -12.61 15.73
N GLY A 63 -0.94 -11.95 16.13
CA GLY A 63 0.37 -12.12 15.49
C GLY A 63 0.86 -13.56 15.56
N ARG A 64 0.73 -14.21 16.73
CA ARG A 64 1.04 -15.64 16.90
C ARG A 64 0.17 -16.51 16.01
N GLU A 65 -1.16 -16.28 16.00
CA GLU A 65 -2.08 -17.04 15.15
C GLU A 65 -1.71 -16.95 13.66
N LEU A 66 -1.44 -15.75 13.16
CA LEU A 66 -1.04 -15.54 11.75
C LEU A 66 0.28 -16.25 11.43
N ALA A 67 1.25 -16.21 12.34
CA ALA A 67 2.52 -16.91 12.19
C ALA A 67 2.35 -18.44 12.22
N ASP A 68 1.54 -18.97 13.12
CA ASP A 68 1.25 -20.41 13.24
C ASP A 68 0.56 -20.96 11.99
N GLU A 69 -0.31 -20.17 11.35
CA GLU A 69 -0.93 -20.54 10.06
C GLU A 69 0.04 -20.32 8.88
N GLY A 70 1.27 -19.83 9.13
CA GLY A 70 2.34 -19.67 8.15
C GLY A 70 2.18 -18.44 7.24
N VAL A 71 1.40 -17.46 7.67
CA VAL A 71 1.18 -16.18 6.98
C VAL A 71 1.34 -15.04 7.99
N PRO A 72 2.55 -14.81 8.54
CA PRO A 72 2.78 -13.79 9.57
C PRO A 72 2.35 -12.40 9.09
N CYS A 73 1.91 -11.56 10.03
CA CYS A 73 1.71 -10.14 9.75
C CYS A 73 3.07 -9.48 9.49
N VAL A 74 3.24 -8.92 8.31
CA VAL A 74 4.52 -8.30 7.90
C VAL A 74 4.42 -6.78 7.84
N VAL A 75 3.22 -6.26 7.69
CA VAL A 75 2.94 -4.82 7.59
C VAL A 75 1.64 -4.49 8.29
N ILE A 76 1.65 -3.40 9.05
CA ILE A 76 0.44 -2.72 9.49
C ILE A 76 0.18 -1.54 8.58
N ARG A 77 -1.04 -1.44 8.05
CA ARG A 77 -1.48 -0.28 7.32
C ARG A 77 -2.15 0.71 8.26
N GLY A 78 -1.59 1.92 8.34
CA GLY A 78 -2.07 2.97 9.20
C GLY A 78 -1.54 4.33 8.78
N GLY A 79 -1.85 5.36 9.51
CA GLY A 79 -1.32 6.70 9.29
C GLY A 79 -2.32 7.72 8.76
N GLY A 80 -1.83 8.79 8.16
CA GLY A 80 -2.62 9.88 7.61
C GLY A 80 -1.74 11.07 7.19
N GLY A 81 -2.35 12.03 6.49
CA GLY A 81 -1.67 13.23 5.98
C GLY A 81 -1.46 14.31 7.03
N PHE A 82 -0.49 15.17 6.80
CA PHE A 82 -0.10 16.26 7.70
C PHE A 82 -0.20 17.66 7.06
N ALA A 83 -0.56 17.74 5.78
CA ALA A 83 -0.65 19.01 5.06
C ALA A 83 -1.81 19.91 5.55
N SER A 84 -2.78 19.41 6.31
CA SER A 84 -3.87 20.21 6.90
C SER A 84 -3.74 20.31 8.41
N PRO A 85 -3.66 21.53 8.98
CA PRO A 85 -3.56 21.73 10.42
C PRO A 85 -4.69 21.08 11.24
N ARG A 86 -5.88 20.94 10.63
CA ARG A 86 -7.07 20.39 11.31
C ARG A 86 -6.93 18.90 11.66
N VAL A 87 -6.06 18.15 10.96
CA VAL A 87 -5.92 16.69 11.12
C VAL A 87 -4.58 16.28 11.73
N ILE A 88 -3.64 17.20 11.91
CA ILE A 88 -2.28 16.91 12.38
C ILE A 88 -2.30 16.10 13.68
N ALA A 89 -2.95 16.61 14.72
CA ALA A 89 -2.94 15.94 16.03
C ALA A 89 -3.59 14.55 16.00
N SER A 90 -4.68 14.38 15.24
CA SER A 90 -5.32 13.08 15.08
C SER A 90 -4.44 12.11 14.28
N ASN A 91 -3.78 12.59 13.24
CA ASN A 91 -2.92 11.75 12.40
C ASN A 91 -1.59 11.39 13.09
N GLN A 92 -1.01 12.29 13.88
CA GLN A 92 0.13 11.94 14.75
C GLN A 92 -0.21 10.81 15.72
N ARG A 93 -1.41 10.83 16.31
CA ARG A 93 -1.87 9.74 17.17
C ARG A 93 -2.03 8.44 16.39
N ARG A 94 -2.70 8.46 15.24
CA ARG A 94 -2.88 7.28 14.38
C ARG A 94 -1.56 6.64 13.93
N VAL A 95 -0.57 7.46 13.60
CA VAL A 95 0.76 6.93 13.21
C VAL A 95 1.41 6.24 14.40
N ARG A 96 1.35 6.84 15.60
CA ARG A 96 1.87 6.21 16.82
C ARG A 96 1.15 4.91 17.14
N GLU A 97 -0.17 4.87 17.04
CA GLU A 97 -0.98 3.66 17.21
C GLU A 97 -0.60 2.57 16.20
N ALA A 98 -0.37 2.95 14.93
CA ALA A 98 0.06 2.01 13.90
C ALA A 98 1.45 1.44 14.16
N VAL A 99 2.41 2.27 14.57
CA VAL A 99 3.77 1.85 14.96
C VAL A 99 3.72 0.90 16.17
N GLN A 100 2.95 1.25 17.19
CA GLN A 100 2.76 0.43 18.38
C GLN A 100 2.14 -0.92 18.03
N ALA A 101 1.09 -0.92 17.21
CA ALA A 101 0.41 -2.13 16.78
C ALA A 101 1.32 -3.02 15.92
N ALA A 102 2.16 -2.43 15.06
CA ALA A 102 3.17 -3.17 14.31
C ALA A 102 4.12 -3.91 15.24
N ALA A 103 4.66 -3.22 16.25
CA ALA A 103 5.54 -3.83 17.23
C ALA A 103 4.86 -4.95 18.03
N TRP A 104 3.59 -4.78 18.42
CA TRP A 104 2.85 -5.78 19.18
C TRP A 104 2.47 -7.02 18.38
N ILE A 105 2.07 -6.86 17.12
CA ILE A 105 1.67 -7.98 16.26
C ILE A 105 2.88 -8.74 15.69
N GLY A 106 4.08 -8.19 15.84
CA GLY A 106 5.32 -8.76 15.30
C GLY A 106 5.64 -8.33 13.86
N ALA A 107 5.00 -7.29 13.35
CA ALA A 107 5.37 -6.65 12.10
C ALA A 107 6.47 -5.60 12.35
N ASN A 108 7.35 -5.44 11.39
CA ASN A 108 8.45 -4.46 11.45
C ASN A 108 8.26 -3.27 10.51
N LEU A 109 7.08 -3.13 9.92
CA LEU A 109 6.81 -2.08 8.95
C LEU A 109 5.39 -1.52 9.09
N VAL A 110 5.28 -0.20 8.97
CA VAL A 110 4.01 0.51 8.79
C VAL A 110 3.96 1.05 7.36
N ASN A 111 2.91 0.71 6.61
CA ASN A 111 2.60 1.30 5.31
C ASN A 111 1.55 2.39 5.48
N MET A 112 1.78 3.57 4.91
CA MET A 112 0.88 4.71 5.08
C MET A 112 0.82 5.63 3.86
N THR A 113 -0.36 6.18 3.61
CA THR A 113 -0.55 7.31 2.70
C THR A 113 -0.47 8.62 3.48
N VAL A 114 0.02 9.67 2.86
CA VAL A 114 0.28 10.95 3.55
C VAL A 114 -0.75 12.04 3.27
N GLY A 115 -1.81 11.75 2.55
CA GLY A 115 -2.88 12.70 2.27
C GLY A 115 -2.45 13.87 1.39
N VAL A 116 -3.43 14.61 0.94
CA VAL A 116 -3.22 15.78 0.07
C VAL A 116 -3.37 17.08 0.85
N PRO A 117 -2.70 18.17 0.45
CA PRO A 117 -3.10 19.50 0.83
C PRO A 117 -4.55 19.79 0.38
N PRO A 118 -5.24 20.78 0.96
CA PRO A 118 -6.56 21.18 0.50
C PRO A 118 -6.53 21.50 -0.99
N SER A 119 -7.17 20.64 -1.80
CA SER A 119 -7.25 20.82 -3.24
C SER A 119 -8.59 21.44 -3.65
N ASP A 120 -8.62 22.05 -4.83
CA ASP A 120 -9.86 22.55 -5.41
C ASP A 120 -10.85 21.39 -5.63
N PRO A 121 -12.03 21.40 -4.97
CA PRO A 121 -13.05 20.37 -5.16
C PRO A 121 -13.63 20.34 -6.58
N HIS A 122 -13.36 21.36 -7.38
CA HIS A 122 -13.79 21.49 -8.77
C HIS A 122 -12.64 21.29 -9.77
N GLY A 123 -11.45 20.91 -9.27
CA GLY A 123 -10.29 20.68 -10.12
C GLY A 123 -10.46 19.48 -11.08
N PRO A 124 -9.57 19.34 -12.07
CA PRO A 124 -9.61 18.24 -13.02
C PRO A 124 -9.66 16.87 -12.34
N GLY A 125 -10.62 16.03 -12.76
CA GLY A 125 -10.83 14.72 -12.13
C GLY A 125 -11.63 14.74 -10.83
N ALA A 126 -11.96 15.92 -10.28
CA ALA A 126 -12.83 16.03 -9.12
C ALA A 126 -14.26 15.59 -9.50
N GLY A 127 -14.89 14.84 -8.61
CA GLY A 127 -16.29 14.44 -8.78
C GLY A 127 -16.54 13.36 -9.82
N GLY A 128 -15.54 12.61 -10.24
CA GLY A 128 -15.72 11.41 -11.05
C GLY A 128 -16.64 10.42 -10.31
N VAL A 129 -17.82 10.14 -10.89
CA VAL A 129 -18.81 9.26 -10.27
C VAL A 129 -18.24 7.84 -10.19
N GLY A 130 -18.16 7.31 -8.97
CA GLY A 130 -17.72 5.94 -8.69
C GLY A 130 -16.22 5.73 -8.52
N GLU A 131 -15.37 6.57 -9.11
CA GLU A 131 -13.92 6.45 -8.99
C GLU A 131 -13.30 7.79 -8.57
N ARG A 132 -12.46 7.74 -7.56
CA ARG A 132 -11.64 8.89 -7.18
C ARG A 132 -10.48 8.98 -8.15
N VAL A 133 -10.47 9.99 -8.98
CA VAL A 133 -9.40 10.25 -9.94
C VAL A 133 -8.38 11.19 -9.29
N SER A 134 -7.10 10.95 -9.50
CA SER A 134 -6.05 11.81 -8.97
C SER A 134 -6.19 13.24 -9.50
N GLN A 135 -6.06 14.21 -8.62
CA GLN A 135 -6.00 15.63 -8.95
C GLN A 135 -4.56 16.16 -9.01
N GLY A 136 -3.57 15.27 -8.93
CA GLY A 136 -2.16 15.65 -8.88
C GLY A 136 -1.83 16.35 -7.55
N GLY A 137 -1.98 15.65 -6.43
CA GLY A 137 -1.80 16.21 -5.10
C GLY A 137 -0.45 16.90 -4.89
N SER A 138 0.65 16.32 -5.43
CA SER A 138 1.97 16.97 -5.38
C SER A 138 2.05 18.24 -6.22
N ARG A 139 1.36 18.28 -7.36
CA ARG A 139 1.31 19.45 -8.25
C ARG A 139 0.62 20.65 -7.61
N THR A 140 -0.32 20.44 -6.71
CA THR A 140 -1.03 21.49 -5.98
C THR A 140 -0.43 21.82 -4.61
N ALA A 141 0.54 21.04 -4.16
CA ALA A 141 1.23 21.23 -2.90
C ALA A 141 2.27 22.36 -3.00
N SER A 142 2.36 23.14 -1.93
CA SER A 142 3.45 24.09 -1.73
C SER A 142 4.65 23.42 -1.05
N GLU A 143 5.82 24.05 -1.10
CA GLU A 143 7.00 23.59 -0.35
C GLU A 143 6.69 23.50 1.16
N ALA A 144 5.92 24.43 1.71
CA ALA A 144 5.51 24.39 3.10
C ALA A 144 4.65 23.16 3.45
N ASP A 145 3.87 22.62 2.51
CA ASP A 145 3.12 21.37 2.69
C ASP A 145 4.05 20.16 2.77
N PHE A 146 5.11 20.15 1.97
CA PHE A 146 6.17 19.13 2.04
C PHE A 146 6.95 19.22 3.35
N GLU A 147 7.39 20.40 3.73
CA GLU A 147 8.16 20.65 4.95
C GLU A 147 7.39 20.24 6.21
N ILE A 148 6.11 20.62 6.33
CA ILE A 148 5.28 20.25 7.48
C ILE A 148 5.02 18.74 7.51
N THR A 149 4.79 18.12 6.36
CA THR A 149 4.62 16.67 6.26
C THR A 149 5.90 15.94 6.67
N ALA A 150 7.05 16.38 6.15
CA ALA A 150 8.35 15.82 6.50
C ALA A 150 8.68 15.97 7.99
N LYS A 151 8.35 17.11 8.60
CA LYS A 151 8.53 17.33 10.03
C LYS A 151 7.83 16.26 10.86
N TYR A 152 6.55 16.01 10.62
CA TYR A 152 5.77 15.06 11.41
C TYR A 152 6.15 13.61 11.13
N LEU A 153 6.55 13.31 9.89
CA LEU A 153 7.09 11.98 9.54
C LEU A 153 8.45 11.72 10.19
N ARG A 154 9.31 12.73 10.33
CA ARG A 154 10.57 12.64 11.08
C ARG A 154 10.35 12.32 12.57
N GLU A 155 9.37 12.98 13.18
CA GLU A 155 8.97 12.69 14.56
C GLU A 155 8.45 11.25 14.70
N ALA A 156 7.60 10.82 13.77
CA ALA A 156 7.08 9.45 13.73
C ALA A 156 8.19 8.42 13.50
N ALA A 157 9.13 8.72 12.60
CA ALA A 157 10.28 7.85 12.30
C ALA A 157 11.18 7.63 13.51
N THR A 158 11.36 8.63 14.35
CA THR A 158 12.12 8.50 15.60
C THR A 158 11.45 7.50 16.54
N VAL A 159 10.13 7.65 16.76
CA VAL A 159 9.37 6.71 17.61
C VAL A 159 9.37 5.30 17.01
N ALA A 160 9.24 5.19 15.68
CA ALA A 160 9.28 3.90 14.99
C ALA A 160 10.63 3.21 15.12
N ALA A 161 11.74 3.95 15.01
CA ALA A 161 13.08 3.42 15.18
C ALA A 161 13.32 2.82 16.58
N ASP A 162 12.84 3.51 17.64
CA ASP A 162 12.92 3.04 19.03
C ASP A 162 12.19 1.70 19.24
N MET A 163 11.19 1.41 18.38
CA MET A 163 10.41 0.17 18.40
C MET A 163 10.85 -0.87 17.37
N GLY A 164 11.91 -0.60 16.62
CA GLY A 164 12.40 -1.49 15.55
C GLY A 164 11.45 -1.54 14.33
N VAL A 165 10.65 -0.47 14.11
CA VAL A 165 9.68 -0.39 13.04
C VAL A 165 10.17 0.58 11.96
N GLU A 166 9.99 0.19 10.71
CA GLU A 166 10.20 1.03 9.53
C GLU A 166 8.88 1.65 9.04
N ILE A 167 8.98 2.71 8.25
CA ILE A 167 7.83 3.38 7.63
C ILE A 167 8.00 3.34 6.12
N ALA A 168 6.98 2.86 5.40
CA ALA A 168 6.85 2.97 3.96
C ALA A 168 5.75 3.99 3.62
N ILE A 169 6.12 5.02 2.86
CA ILE A 169 5.17 6.00 2.33
C ILE A 169 4.64 5.45 1.01
N GLU A 170 3.36 5.14 0.98
CA GLU A 170 2.70 4.66 -0.23
C GLU A 170 2.52 5.81 -1.22
N MET A 171 3.08 5.64 -2.42
CA MET A 171 2.75 6.47 -3.56
C MET A 171 1.28 6.26 -3.92
N HIS A 172 0.48 7.32 -3.81
CA HIS A 172 -0.97 7.18 -3.91
C HIS A 172 -1.62 8.42 -4.52
N GLN A 173 -2.57 8.21 -5.45
CA GLN A 173 -3.41 9.31 -5.92
C GLN A 173 -4.09 9.98 -4.72
N HIS A 174 -4.34 11.26 -4.81
CA HIS A 174 -4.83 12.09 -3.69
C HIS A 174 -3.87 12.16 -2.50
N SER A 175 -2.57 12.02 -2.77
CA SER A 175 -1.50 12.15 -1.79
C SER A 175 -0.49 13.20 -2.25
N ILE A 176 0.23 13.81 -1.32
CA ILE A 176 1.36 14.68 -1.64
C ILE A 176 2.53 13.88 -2.25
N ALA A 177 2.55 12.57 -2.03
CA ALA A 177 3.49 11.61 -2.61
C ALA A 177 2.75 10.77 -3.66
N ASP A 178 2.50 11.29 -4.86
CA ASP A 178 1.70 10.67 -5.92
C ASP A 178 2.49 10.28 -7.18
N ASN A 179 3.78 10.61 -7.23
CA ASN A 179 4.71 10.25 -8.31
C ASN A 179 6.14 10.08 -7.79
N SER A 180 7.09 9.70 -8.65
CA SER A 180 8.46 9.46 -8.22
C SER A 180 9.14 10.70 -7.69
N TRP A 181 8.91 11.86 -8.34
CA TRP A 181 9.50 13.13 -7.94
C TRP A 181 9.07 13.50 -6.51
N SER A 182 7.77 13.53 -6.23
CA SER A 182 7.24 13.93 -4.94
C SER A 182 7.62 12.97 -3.81
N CYS A 183 7.67 11.67 -4.11
CA CYS A 183 8.15 10.67 -3.16
C CYS A 183 9.61 10.91 -2.78
N LEU A 184 10.49 11.13 -3.77
CA LEU A 184 11.91 11.36 -3.52
C LEU A 184 12.17 12.68 -2.80
N HIS A 185 11.48 13.76 -3.19
CA HIS A 185 11.55 15.05 -2.51
C HIS A 185 11.14 14.95 -1.04
N LEU A 186 10.03 14.26 -0.77
CA LEU A 186 9.57 14.05 0.60
C LEU A 186 10.58 13.22 1.43
N LEU A 187 11.17 12.16 0.84
CA LEU A 187 12.21 11.38 1.51
C LEU A 187 13.46 12.19 1.82
N GLU A 188 13.88 13.05 0.91
CA GLU A 188 15.02 13.96 1.13
C GLU A 188 14.75 14.89 2.33
N LEU A 189 13.57 15.49 2.38
CA LEU A 189 13.18 16.35 3.48
C LEU A 189 13.06 15.57 4.82
N ILE A 190 12.61 14.32 4.80
CA ILE A 190 12.49 13.49 6.02
C ILE A 190 13.87 13.11 6.55
N ASP A 191 14.79 12.73 5.70
CA ASP A 191 16.16 12.34 6.04
C ASP A 191 16.23 11.36 7.22
N ARG A 192 15.59 10.19 7.09
CA ARG A 192 15.60 9.11 8.08
C ARG A 192 15.80 7.75 7.42
N PRO A 193 16.77 6.93 7.86
CA PRO A 193 17.07 5.65 7.21
C PRO A 193 15.97 4.60 7.36
N ASN A 194 15.13 4.72 8.39
CA ASN A 194 13.99 3.83 8.60
C ASN A 194 12.71 4.29 7.88
N VAL A 195 12.78 5.30 7.01
CA VAL A 195 11.69 5.72 6.13
C VAL A 195 12.05 5.44 4.68
N GLY A 196 11.12 4.89 3.92
CA GLY A 196 11.23 4.67 2.49
C GLY A 196 9.88 4.75 1.82
N VAL A 197 9.78 4.24 0.61
CA VAL A 197 8.56 4.28 -0.18
C VAL A 197 7.94 2.90 -0.36
N ASN A 198 6.65 2.90 -0.67
CA ASN A 198 5.90 1.82 -1.27
C ASN A 198 5.46 2.30 -2.67
N PRO A 199 6.18 1.95 -3.75
CA PRO A 199 5.94 2.45 -5.10
C PRO A 199 4.77 1.72 -5.78
N ASP A 200 3.54 1.98 -5.33
CA ASP A 200 2.34 1.40 -5.93
C ASP A 200 2.06 1.99 -7.32
N LEU A 201 2.52 1.31 -8.36
CA LEU A 201 2.38 1.73 -9.76
C LEU A 201 0.91 1.82 -10.19
N GLY A 202 0.02 1.01 -9.60
CA GLY A 202 -1.41 1.09 -9.88
C GLY A 202 -1.99 2.44 -9.47
N ASN A 203 -1.48 3.05 -8.41
CA ASN A 203 -1.90 4.37 -7.97
C ASN A 203 -1.39 5.50 -8.89
N LEU A 204 -0.18 5.38 -9.43
CA LEU A 204 0.32 6.29 -10.46
C LEU A 204 -0.53 6.22 -11.73
N TYR A 205 -0.88 5.00 -12.15
CA TYR A 205 -1.68 4.75 -13.35
C TYR A 205 -3.15 5.17 -13.18
N TRP A 206 -3.66 5.23 -11.96
CA TRP A 206 -5.05 5.54 -11.65
C TRP A 206 -5.33 7.06 -11.69
N THR A 207 -5.21 7.62 -12.88
CA THR A 207 -5.46 9.05 -13.15
C THR A 207 -6.41 9.21 -14.33
N TYR A 208 -7.18 10.31 -14.35
CA TYR A 208 -8.03 10.65 -15.51
C TYR A 208 -7.17 11.02 -16.73
N GLU A 209 -6.17 11.84 -16.52
CA GLU A 209 -5.19 12.24 -17.52
C GLU A 209 -4.09 11.20 -17.68
N GLU A 210 -3.20 11.39 -18.65
CA GLU A 210 -1.99 10.59 -18.71
C GLU A 210 -1.12 10.87 -17.47
N PRO A 211 -0.50 9.83 -16.88
CA PRO A 211 0.45 10.00 -15.81
C PRO A 211 1.62 10.92 -16.23
N GLU A 212 2.18 11.68 -15.28
CA GLU A 212 3.33 12.57 -15.54
C GLU A 212 4.60 11.81 -15.95
N GLU A 213 4.67 10.54 -15.64
CA GLU A 213 5.75 9.63 -16.00
C GLU A 213 5.20 8.22 -16.26
N SER A 214 5.97 7.41 -17.01
CA SER A 214 5.61 6.01 -17.20
C SER A 214 5.83 5.20 -15.91
N THR A 215 5.11 4.08 -15.79
CA THR A 215 5.29 3.15 -14.66
C THR A 215 6.71 2.60 -14.59
N GLU A 216 7.37 2.40 -15.76
CA GLU A 216 8.74 1.94 -15.88
C GLU A 216 9.75 2.99 -15.38
N ALA A 217 9.56 4.25 -15.78
CA ALA A 217 10.43 5.33 -15.30
C ALA A 217 10.28 5.54 -13.80
N CYS A 218 9.06 5.44 -13.28
CA CYS A 218 8.75 5.58 -11.88
C CYS A 218 9.42 4.49 -11.03
N ILE A 219 9.24 3.21 -11.42
CA ILE A 219 9.78 2.10 -10.62
C ILE A 219 11.31 2.11 -10.57
N VAL A 220 11.98 2.43 -11.68
CA VAL A 220 13.46 2.54 -11.72
C VAL A 220 13.97 3.58 -10.73
N LYS A 221 13.28 4.72 -10.60
CA LYS A 221 13.67 5.77 -9.65
C LYS A 221 13.40 5.40 -8.20
N LEU A 222 12.28 4.72 -7.93
CA LEU A 222 11.82 4.45 -6.56
C LEU A 222 12.32 3.14 -5.97
N ALA A 223 12.64 2.13 -6.79
CA ALA A 223 13.09 0.82 -6.33
C ALA A 223 14.23 0.87 -5.30
N PRO A 224 15.29 1.73 -5.47
CA PRO A 224 16.37 1.83 -4.48
C PRO A 224 15.95 2.38 -3.11
N LYS A 225 14.77 2.97 -3.03
CA LYS A 225 14.21 3.57 -1.81
C LYS A 225 13.01 2.79 -1.25
N ALA A 226 12.66 1.68 -1.89
CA ALA A 226 11.51 0.87 -1.48
C ALA A 226 11.77 0.11 -0.19
N LYS A 227 10.82 0.18 0.75
CA LYS A 227 10.77 -0.66 1.96
C LYS A 227 9.61 -1.65 1.92
N TYR A 228 8.64 -1.39 1.11
CA TYR A 228 7.47 -2.21 0.82
C TYR A 228 7.06 -2.00 -0.64
N TRP A 229 6.25 -2.89 -1.21
CA TRP A 229 5.81 -2.72 -2.57
C TRP A 229 4.44 -3.31 -2.82
N HIS A 230 3.43 -2.46 -2.95
CA HIS A 230 2.10 -2.84 -3.44
C HIS A 230 2.11 -3.09 -4.94
N CYS A 231 1.53 -4.22 -5.33
CA CYS A 231 1.34 -4.61 -6.72
C CYS A 231 -0.15 -4.70 -7.01
N LYS A 232 -0.66 -3.68 -7.67
CA LYS A 232 -2.04 -3.53 -8.09
C LYS A 232 -2.09 -3.36 -9.59
N GLN A 233 -2.91 -4.17 -10.25
CA GLN A 233 -3.04 -4.14 -11.69
C GLN A 233 -4.40 -3.57 -12.11
N LEU A 234 -4.39 -2.79 -13.16
CA LEU A 234 -5.55 -2.07 -13.65
C LEU A 234 -5.70 -2.23 -15.17
N ARG A 235 -6.96 -2.20 -15.61
CA ARG A 235 -7.33 -1.84 -16.98
C ARG A 235 -8.08 -0.53 -16.96
N ARG A 236 -7.69 0.38 -17.83
CA ARG A 236 -8.30 1.71 -17.95
C ARG A 236 -9.28 1.73 -19.12
N VAL A 237 -10.49 2.17 -18.84
CA VAL A 237 -11.50 2.49 -19.87
C VAL A 237 -11.69 3.99 -19.85
N HIS A 238 -11.12 4.66 -20.82
CA HIS A 238 -11.21 6.12 -20.96
C HIS A 238 -12.42 6.48 -21.84
N VAL A 239 -13.30 7.34 -21.35
CA VAL A 239 -14.51 7.81 -22.03
C VAL A 239 -14.43 9.34 -22.14
N PRO A 240 -13.72 9.87 -23.17
CA PRO A 240 -13.46 11.31 -23.30
C PRO A 240 -14.74 12.14 -23.38
N GLU A 241 -15.78 11.61 -24.03
CA GLU A 241 -17.08 12.29 -24.21
C GLU A 241 -17.80 12.58 -22.88
N LEU A 242 -17.47 11.80 -21.84
CA LEU A 242 -18.02 11.96 -20.50
C LEU A 242 -17.02 12.60 -19.53
N HIS A 243 -15.82 12.94 -19.97
CA HIS A 243 -14.69 13.34 -19.11
C HIS A 243 -14.48 12.37 -17.94
N LYS A 244 -14.53 11.06 -18.22
CA LYS A 244 -14.41 9.98 -17.22
C LYS A 244 -13.40 8.93 -17.64
N ALA A 245 -12.73 8.36 -16.64
CA ALA A 245 -11.99 7.12 -16.77
C ALA A 245 -12.48 6.12 -15.73
N TYR A 246 -12.66 4.88 -16.15
CA TYR A 246 -13.02 3.77 -15.29
C TYR A 246 -11.81 2.84 -15.17
N PHE A 247 -11.57 2.33 -13.98
CA PHE A 247 -10.44 1.47 -13.70
C PHE A 247 -10.93 0.13 -13.16
N LEU A 248 -10.62 -0.91 -13.89
CA LEU A 248 -10.96 -2.27 -13.51
C LEU A 248 -9.74 -2.91 -12.86
N LYS A 249 -9.86 -3.30 -11.60
CA LYS A 249 -8.83 -4.11 -10.93
C LYS A 249 -8.84 -5.52 -11.51
N VAL A 250 -7.69 -5.98 -11.96
CA VAL A 250 -7.51 -7.29 -12.59
C VAL A 250 -6.32 -8.01 -11.96
N PRO A 251 -6.18 -9.35 -12.12
CA PRO A 251 -4.96 -10.05 -11.73
C PRO A 251 -3.72 -9.48 -12.41
N LEU A 252 -2.55 -9.61 -11.78
CA LEU A 252 -1.31 -8.98 -12.26
C LEU A 252 -0.95 -9.31 -13.73
N PRO A 253 -1.17 -10.52 -14.28
CA PRO A 253 -0.88 -10.81 -15.68
C PRO A 253 -1.87 -10.17 -16.67
N ASP A 254 -3.01 -9.62 -16.24
CA ASP A 254 -4.14 -9.31 -17.11
C ASP A 254 -4.31 -7.81 -17.42
N GLY A 255 -3.48 -6.93 -16.89
CA GLY A 255 -3.66 -5.48 -17.01
C GLY A 255 -2.61 -4.80 -17.88
N GLU A 256 -2.46 -3.49 -17.68
CA GLU A 256 -1.71 -2.60 -18.58
C GLU A 256 -0.33 -2.20 -18.02
N ILE A 257 -0.08 -2.45 -16.74
CA ILE A 257 1.23 -2.20 -16.10
C ILE A 257 2.13 -3.41 -16.37
N ASP A 258 3.34 -3.17 -16.89
CA ASP A 258 4.34 -4.22 -17.10
C ASP A 258 5.01 -4.64 -15.78
N TYR A 259 4.39 -5.56 -15.07
CA TYR A 259 4.97 -6.11 -13.84
C TYR A 259 6.20 -6.98 -14.08
N ARG A 260 6.43 -7.48 -15.29
CA ARG A 260 7.69 -8.17 -15.61
C ARG A 260 8.86 -7.19 -15.54
N PHE A 261 8.71 -6.02 -16.18
CA PHE A 261 9.68 -4.95 -16.08
C PHE A 261 9.85 -4.46 -14.64
N ALA A 262 8.74 -4.22 -13.94
CA ALA A 262 8.78 -3.69 -12.58
C ALA A 262 9.48 -4.65 -11.59
N ILE A 263 9.21 -5.95 -11.67
CA ILE A 263 9.89 -6.97 -10.85
C ILE A 263 11.38 -7.00 -11.16
N ALA A 264 11.77 -6.94 -12.44
CA ALA A 264 13.18 -6.89 -12.83
C ALA A 264 13.88 -5.65 -12.25
N ALA A 265 13.27 -4.47 -12.37
CA ALA A 265 13.81 -3.24 -11.80
C ALA A 265 13.99 -3.30 -10.27
N MET A 266 13.05 -3.93 -9.55
CA MET A 266 13.16 -4.15 -8.11
C MET A 266 14.29 -5.12 -7.74
N VAL A 267 14.47 -6.19 -8.55
CA VAL A 267 15.59 -7.15 -8.39
C VAL A 267 16.93 -6.43 -8.62
N ASP A 268 17.04 -5.69 -9.70
CA ASP A 268 18.27 -4.95 -10.06
C ASP A 268 18.64 -3.91 -9.00
N ALA A 269 17.65 -3.30 -8.37
CA ALA A 269 17.85 -2.39 -7.24
C ALA A 269 18.23 -3.09 -5.92
N GLY A 270 18.27 -4.41 -5.89
CA GLY A 270 18.60 -5.20 -4.70
C GLY A 270 17.47 -5.28 -3.66
N TYR A 271 16.22 -5.01 -4.03
CA TYR A 271 15.09 -5.10 -3.13
C TYR A 271 14.83 -6.54 -2.67
N GLN A 272 14.82 -6.77 -1.35
CA GLN A 272 14.62 -8.08 -0.72
C GLN A 272 13.33 -8.18 0.10
N GLY A 273 12.51 -7.13 0.10
CA GLY A 273 11.27 -7.08 0.86
C GLY A 273 10.13 -7.88 0.25
N TYR A 274 8.92 -7.50 0.61
CA TYR A 274 7.70 -8.16 0.15
C TYR A 274 7.11 -7.46 -1.09
N LEU A 275 6.80 -8.27 -2.11
CA LEU A 275 5.87 -7.94 -3.17
C LEU A 275 4.46 -8.24 -2.65
N ALA A 276 3.69 -7.20 -2.40
CA ALA A 276 2.38 -7.31 -1.78
C ALA A 276 1.27 -7.23 -2.82
N ILE A 277 0.59 -8.32 -3.07
CA ILE A 277 -0.50 -8.35 -4.05
C ILE A 277 -1.73 -7.68 -3.46
N GLU A 278 -2.08 -6.52 -3.99
CA GLU A 278 -3.35 -5.85 -3.76
C GLU A 278 -4.37 -6.33 -4.81
N GLY A 279 -4.94 -7.50 -4.55
CA GLY A 279 -5.77 -8.22 -5.51
C GLY A 279 -7.08 -7.55 -5.90
N VAL A 280 -7.84 -8.23 -6.73
CA VAL A 280 -9.19 -7.82 -7.13
C VAL A 280 -10.14 -7.84 -5.93
N ARG A 281 -11.20 -7.03 -5.99
CA ARG A 281 -12.23 -7.02 -4.94
C ARG A 281 -13.43 -7.87 -5.29
N GLU A 282 -13.64 -8.16 -6.55
CA GLU A 282 -14.85 -8.76 -7.09
C GLU A 282 -14.57 -10.17 -7.61
N GLY A 283 -15.60 -11.00 -7.63
CA GLY A 283 -15.55 -12.36 -8.15
C GLY A 283 -14.78 -13.32 -7.23
N ASP A 284 -14.20 -14.35 -7.81
CA ASP A 284 -13.36 -15.33 -7.11
C ASP A 284 -11.96 -14.77 -6.85
N GLN A 285 -11.82 -14.07 -5.73
CA GLN A 285 -10.58 -13.43 -5.33
C GLN A 285 -9.43 -14.43 -5.15
N LEU A 286 -9.69 -15.62 -4.59
CA LEU A 286 -8.63 -16.62 -4.38
C LEU A 286 -8.06 -17.12 -5.71
N SER A 287 -8.91 -17.35 -6.70
CA SER A 287 -8.47 -17.71 -8.05
C SER A 287 -7.63 -16.58 -8.69
N ALA A 288 -8.10 -15.34 -8.60
CA ALA A 288 -7.39 -14.17 -9.13
C ALA A 288 -6.04 -13.93 -8.45
N ASP A 289 -6.01 -14.07 -7.13
CA ASP A 289 -4.79 -13.89 -6.31
C ASP A 289 -3.79 -15.02 -6.60
N GLY A 290 -4.26 -16.27 -6.73
CA GLY A 290 -3.41 -17.40 -7.11
C GLY A 290 -2.73 -17.23 -8.48
N ARG A 291 -3.44 -16.68 -9.47
CA ARG A 291 -2.87 -16.33 -10.78
C ARG A 291 -1.80 -15.25 -10.67
N SER A 292 -2.04 -14.24 -9.84
CA SER A 292 -1.07 -13.17 -9.59
C SER A 292 0.19 -13.70 -8.90
N VAL A 293 0.06 -14.57 -7.90
CA VAL A 293 1.21 -15.22 -7.24
C VAL A 293 2.01 -16.08 -8.20
N ALA A 294 1.33 -16.94 -8.99
CA ALA A 294 1.99 -17.80 -9.96
C ALA A 294 2.79 -16.99 -11.00
N TYR A 295 2.21 -15.89 -11.48
CA TYR A 295 2.88 -14.97 -12.39
C TYR A 295 4.14 -14.36 -11.79
N CYS A 296 4.06 -13.80 -10.56
CA CYS A 296 5.22 -13.25 -9.88
C CYS A 296 6.31 -14.30 -9.61
N ARG A 297 5.95 -15.50 -9.17
CA ARG A 297 6.89 -16.59 -8.92
C ARG A 297 7.61 -17.03 -10.20
N GLN A 298 6.90 -17.09 -11.33
CA GLN A 298 7.51 -17.39 -12.61
C GLN A 298 8.57 -16.38 -12.98
N ILE A 299 8.26 -15.06 -12.88
CA ILE A 299 9.21 -14.00 -13.19
C ILE A 299 10.42 -14.04 -12.26
N LEU A 300 10.20 -14.17 -10.95
CA LEU A 300 11.29 -14.27 -9.97
C LEU A 300 12.22 -15.45 -10.28
N LYS A 301 11.66 -16.59 -10.66
CA LYS A 301 12.45 -17.77 -11.08
C LYS A 301 13.27 -17.49 -12.34
N GLU A 302 12.70 -16.86 -13.35
CA GLU A 302 13.41 -16.46 -14.58
C GLU A 302 14.56 -15.48 -14.30
N LEU A 303 14.43 -14.66 -13.26
CA LEU A 303 15.47 -13.73 -12.80
C LEU A 303 16.45 -14.35 -11.78
N GLY A 304 16.37 -15.65 -11.52
CA GLY A 304 17.27 -16.34 -10.58
C GLY A 304 17.03 -15.99 -9.10
N GLN A 305 15.83 -15.54 -8.75
CA GLN A 305 15.45 -15.14 -7.39
C GLN A 305 14.56 -16.18 -6.67
N ALA A 306 14.47 -17.40 -7.17
CA ALA A 306 13.67 -18.49 -6.61
C ALA A 306 14.41 -19.26 -5.52
#